data_744fb16dff2b268a1e4d9ad4c6ef9d9c
#
_entry.id   744fb16dff2b268a1e4d9ad4c6ef9d9c
#
_cell.length_a   1.000
_cell.length_b   1.000
_cell.length_c   1.000
_cell.angle_alpha   90.00
_cell.angle_beta   90.00
_cell.angle_gamma   90.00
#
_symmetry.space_group_name_H-M   'P 1'
#
loop_
_entity.id
_entity.type
_entity.pdbx_description
1 polymer ?
#
loop_
_entity_poly.entity_id
_entity_poly.type
_entity_poly.pdbx_seq_one_letter_code
_entity_poly.pdbx_strand_id
1 'polypeptide(L)'
;MAMVDSKEKKLDFAQIAAIAIKNTHSSVPDRMAMPAILTEVTQPNTDVKQMGNTVFILHKGKNGQGFFKALNADKARNFVENSKQYVVYAKKMGMNMLVTEFDDPAISTLFHAISKKPPMPGMGFKEYKLKSGGRRIVLNLGK
;
A
#
# COMPACT_ATOMS: atom_id res chain seq x y z
N MET A 1 23.94 9.36 -18.56
CA MET A 1 24.05 9.06 -18.03
C MET A 1 23.59 8.73 -16.83
N ALA A 2 23.95 8.08 -16.31
CA ALA A 2 23.58 7.50 -15.10
C ALA A 2 23.21 8.46 -14.03
N MET A 3 23.35 9.71 -14.30
CA MET A 3 23.02 10.65 -13.35
C MET A 3 21.61 10.67 -12.98
N VAL A 4 20.77 10.18 -13.82
CA VAL A 4 19.36 10.12 -13.54
C VAL A 4 19.10 9.33 -12.28
N ASP A 5 19.88 8.29 -12.08
CA ASP A 5 19.64 7.42 -10.95
C ASP A 5 19.91 8.03 -9.61
N SER A 6 20.75 9.06 -9.57
CA SER A 6 21.05 9.69 -8.29
C SER A 6 19.87 10.43 -7.70
N LYS A 7 18.88 10.83 -8.53
CA LYS A 7 17.70 11.52 -8.03
C LYS A 7 16.60 10.55 -7.64
N GLU A 8 16.58 9.40 -8.25
CA GLU A 8 15.54 8.40 -8.00
C GLU A 8 16.14 7.13 -7.43
N LYS A 9 17.03 7.33 -6.47
CA LYS A 9 17.68 6.21 -5.85
C LYS A 9 16.66 5.27 -5.27
N LYS A 10 16.72 4.02 -5.68
CA LYS A 10 15.84 2.99 -5.17
C LYS A 10 16.31 2.57 -3.78
N LEU A 11 15.42 2.68 -2.82
CA LEU A 11 15.71 2.31 -1.43
C LEU A 11 15.43 0.81 -1.24
N ASP A 12 16.08 0.21 -0.25
CA ASP A 12 15.77 -1.17 0.10
C ASP A 12 14.61 -1.21 1.10
N PHE A 13 14.15 -2.42 1.41
CA PHE A 13 13.01 -2.62 2.29
C PHE A 13 13.22 -1.95 3.65
N ALA A 14 14.38 -2.15 4.25
CA ALA A 14 14.64 -1.59 5.58
C ALA A 14 14.63 -0.07 5.57
N GLN A 15 15.18 0.54 4.52
CA GLN A 15 15.18 2.00 4.39
C GLN A 15 13.77 2.53 4.21
N ILE A 16 12.97 1.88 3.37
CA ILE A 16 11.57 2.27 3.14
C ILE A 16 10.78 2.15 4.44
N ALA A 17 10.94 1.03 5.15
CA ALA A 17 10.21 0.81 6.40
C ALA A 17 10.58 1.87 7.44
N ALA A 18 11.86 2.21 7.55
CA ALA A 18 12.29 3.22 8.52
C ALA A 18 11.68 4.59 8.22
N ILE A 19 11.66 4.98 6.95
CA ILE A 19 11.06 6.25 6.53
C ILE A 19 9.54 6.24 6.78
N ALA A 20 8.89 5.14 6.45
CA ALA A 20 7.44 5.02 6.64
C ALA A 20 7.07 5.12 8.11
N ILE A 21 7.83 4.47 8.99
CA ILE A 21 7.59 4.52 10.43
C ILE A 21 7.69 5.96 10.93
N LYS A 22 8.72 6.69 10.48
CA LYS A 22 8.90 8.08 10.88
C LYS A 22 7.75 8.97 10.46
N ASN A 23 7.18 8.70 9.29
CA ASN A 23 6.13 9.55 8.70
C ASN A 23 4.73 9.15 9.10
N THR A 24 4.57 8.03 9.78
CA THR A 24 3.25 7.52 10.15
C THR A 24 2.90 7.97 11.57
N HIS A 25 1.70 8.51 11.73
CA HIS A 25 1.19 8.88 13.04
C HIS A 25 0.47 7.65 13.63
N SER A 26 1.27 6.71 14.12
CA SER A 26 0.75 5.48 14.68
C SER A 26 0.81 5.53 16.21
N SER A 27 -0.11 4.82 16.85
CA SER A 27 -0.09 4.67 18.30
C SER A 27 0.99 3.69 18.76
N VAL A 28 1.60 2.95 17.82
CA VAL A 28 2.67 2.00 18.14
C VAL A 28 3.98 2.76 18.29
N PRO A 29 4.71 2.57 19.41
CA PRO A 29 6.01 3.23 19.58
C PRO A 29 6.97 2.83 18.46
N ASP A 30 7.80 3.77 18.01
CA ASP A 30 8.72 3.54 16.90
C ASP A 30 9.62 2.32 17.10
N ARG A 31 10.09 2.12 18.35
CA ARG A 31 10.96 0.98 18.65
C ARG A 31 10.28 -0.37 18.45
N MET A 32 8.94 -0.41 18.43
CA MET A 32 8.19 -1.64 18.25
C MET A 32 7.70 -1.81 16.82
N ALA A 33 7.72 -0.75 16.03
CA ALA A 33 7.14 -0.78 14.69
C ALA A 33 7.93 -1.68 13.73
N MET A 34 9.26 -1.57 13.73
CA MET A 34 10.07 -2.40 12.84
C MET A 34 9.95 -3.90 13.15
N PRO A 35 10.06 -4.34 14.42
CA PRO A 35 9.83 -5.75 14.73
C PRO A 35 8.43 -6.22 14.32
N ALA A 36 7.42 -5.38 14.48
CA ALA A 36 6.06 -5.73 14.07
C ALA A 36 5.96 -5.94 12.56
N ILE A 37 6.59 -5.07 11.78
CA ILE A 37 6.62 -5.20 10.33
C ILE A 37 7.33 -6.48 9.92
N LEU A 38 8.49 -6.76 10.53
CA LEU A 38 9.25 -7.96 10.20
C LEU A 38 8.47 -9.23 10.54
N THR A 39 7.72 -9.22 11.62
CA THR A 39 6.85 -10.34 11.97
C THR A 39 5.73 -10.48 10.95
N GLU A 40 5.14 -9.37 10.54
CA GLU A 40 4.03 -9.39 9.59
C GLU A 40 4.42 -9.97 8.25
N VAL A 41 5.60 -9.59 7.72
CA VAL A 41 6.02 -10.05 6.40
C VAL A 41 6.37 -11.54 6.37
N THR A 42 6.56 -12.16 7.52
CA THR A 42 6.86 -13.60 7.61
C THR A 42 5.61 -14.46 7.82
N GLN A 43 4.43 -13.85 7.92
CA GLN A 43 3.19 -14.61 8.09
C GLN A 43 2.88 -15.43 6.83
N PRO A 44 2.21 -16.59 6.97
CA PRO A 44 1.82 -17.37 5.80
C PRO A 44 0.83 -16.59 4.92
N ASN A 45 0.81 -16.91 3.65
CA ASN A 45 -0.06 -16.27 2.65
C ASN A 45 0.15 -14.75 2.54
N THR A 46 1.37 -14.31 2.81
CA THR A 46 1.73 -12.90 2.73
C THR A 46 2.64 -12.69 1.53
N ASP A 47 2.30 -11.71 0.70
CA ASP A 47 3.11 -11.31 -0.44
C ASP A 47 3.69 -9.94 -0.16
N VAL A 48 4.98 -9.77 -0.41
CA VAL A 48 5.66 -8.48 -0.23
C VAL A 48 6.20 -8.04 -1.58
N LYS A 49 5.78 -6.87 -2.03
CA LYS A 49 6.17 -6.35 -3.34
C LYS A 49 6.56 -4.90 -3.24
N GLN A 50 7.71 -4.56 -3.79
CA GLN A 50 8.16 -3.18 -3.87
C GLN A 50 7.86 -2.61 -5.25
N MET A 51 7.19 -1.46 -5.27
CA MET A 51 6.95 -0.65 -6.46
C MET A 51 7.57 0.71 -6.19
N GLY A 52 8.61 1.09 -6.95
CA GLY A 52 9.34 2.31 -6.64
C GLY A 52 9.90 2.24 -5.22
N ASN A 53 9.61 3.24 -4.41
CA ASN A 53 9.99 3.26 -3.00
C ASN A 53 8.78 3.09 -2.08
N THR A 54 7.83 2.28 -2.52
CA THR A 54 6.68 1.87 -1.73
C THR A 54 6.69 0.35 -1.63
N VAL A 55 6.58 -0.19 -0.42
CA VAL A 55 6.45 -1.63 -0.22
C VAL A 55 5.01 -1.95 0.14
N PHE A 56 4.43 -2.87 -0.61
CA PHE A 56 3.07 -3.34 -0.35
C PHE A 56 3.14 -4.72 0.29
N ILE A 57 2.44 -4.87 1.41
CA ILE A 57 2.36 -6.12 2.15
C ILE A 57 0.92 -6.61 2.04
N LEU A 58 0.73 -7.74 1.39
CA LEU A 58 -0.60 -8.28 1.12
C LEU A 58 -0.80 -9.57 1.88
N HIS A 59 -1.84 -9.60 2.70
CA HIS A 59 -2.27 -10.82 3.38
C HIS A 59 -3.41 -11.42 2.56
N LYS A 60 -3.11 -12.51 1.86
CA LYS A 60 -4.07 -13.15 0.95
C LYS A 60 -5.08 -13.97 1.74
N GLY A 61 -6.35 -13.69 1.52
CA GLY A 61 -7.45 -14.44 2.10
C GLY A 61 -8.09 -15.36 1.08
N LYS A 62 -9.31 -15.79 1.37
CA LYS A 62 -10.04 -16.70 0.50
C LYS A 62 -10.68 -15.96 -0.65
N ASN A 63 -10.92 -16.69 -1.75
CA ASN A 63 -11.72 -16.19 -2.90
C ASN A 63 -11.14 -14.94 -3.55
N GLY A 64 -9.82 -14.81 -3.56
CA GLY A 64 -9.19 -13.68 -4.22
C GLY A 64 -9.30 -12.37 -3.47
N GLN A 65 -9.67 -12.41 -2.19
CA GLN A 65 -9.73 -11.22 -1.36
C GLN A 65 -8.43 -11.09 -0.56
N GLY A 66 -7.98 -9.87 -0.34
CA GLY A 66 -6.77 -9.65 0.43
C GLY A 66 -6.79 -8.33 1.16
N PHE A 67 -6.08 -8.28 2.27
CA PHE A 67 -5.87 -7.08 3.06
C PHE A 67 -4.44 -6.61 2.85
N PHE A 68 -4.24 -5.36 2.48
CA PHE A 68 -2.90 -4.88 2.20
C PHE A 68 -2.56 -3.63 3.01
N LYS A 69 -1.25 -3.44 3.18
CA LYS A 69 -0.67 -2.24 3.76
C LYS A 69 0.38 -1.70 2.81
N ALA A 70 0.61 -0.40 2.88
CA ALA A 70 1.67 0.23 2.10
C ALA A 70 2.62 0.93 3.06
N LEU A 71 3.92 0.64 2.88
CA LEU A 71 4.98 1.38 3.55
C LEU A 71 5.59 2.30 2.50
N ASN A 72 5.38 3.60 2.64
CA ASN A 72 5.72 4.53 1.59
C ASN A 72 6.86 5.46 1.97
N ALA A 73 7.88 5.52 1.11
CA ALA A 73 9.00 6.46 1.24
C ALA A 73 9.06 7.41 0.04
N ASP A 74 8.08 7.36 -0.85
CA ASP A 74 8.00 8.24 -2.02
C ASP A 74 7.11 9.45 -1.76
N LYS A 75 7.19 10.43 -2.64
CA LYS A 75 6.27 11.58 -2.64
C LYS A 75 4.88 11.10 -3.03
N ALA A 76 3.88 11.92 -2.69
CA ALA A 76 2.47 11.57 -2.92
C ALA A 76 2.19 11.16 -4.38
N ARG A 77 2.72 11.91 -5.35
CA ARG A 77 2.51 11.57 -6.76
C ARG A 77 3.03 10.18 -7.09
N ASN A 78 4.23 9.88 -6.63
CA ASN A 78 4.84 8.57 -6.90
C ASN A 78 4.10 7.46 -6.16
N PHE A 79 3.62 7.74 -4.96
CA PHE A 79 2.84 6.77 -4.21
C PHE A 79 1.56 6.40 -4.97
N VAL A 80 0.88 7.38 -5.55
CA VAL A 80 -0.32 7.12 -6.35
C VAL A 80 0.02 6.22 -7.54
N GLU A 81 1.10 6.54 -8.27
CA GLU A 81 1.51 5.73 -9.42
C GLU A 81 1.95 4.34 -9.01
N ASN A 82 2.70 4.23 -7.90
CA ASN A 82 3.12 2.94 -7.37
C ASN A 82 1.90 2.10 -6.98
N SER A 83 0.89 2.73 -6.40
CA SER A 83 -0.34 2.04 -5.98
C SER A 83 -1.12 1.54 -7.18
N LYS A 84 -1.19 2.32 -8.27
CA LYS A 84 -1.84 1.89 -9.50
C LYS A 84 -1.15 0.67 -10.10
N GLN A 85 0.18 0.68 -10.13
CA GLN A 85 0.95 -0.46 -10.61
C GLN A 85 0.73 -1.68 -9.72
N TYR A 86 0.65 -1.46 -8.42
CA TYR A 86 0.42 -2.57 -7.50
C TYR A 86 -0.95 -3.22 -7.71
N VAL A 87 -1.98 -2.41 -7.96
CA VAL A 87 -3.32 -2.94 -8.21
C VAL A 87 -3.31 -3.87 -9.44
N VAL A 88 -2.61 -3.46 -10.51
CA VAL A 88 -2.48 -4.29 -11.70
C VAL A 88 -1.74 -5.59 -11.38
N TYR A 89 -0.66 -5.49 -10.61
CA TYR A 89 0.10 -6.65 -10.18
C TYR A 89 -0.77 -7.62 -9.36
N ALA A 90 -1.55 -7.08 -8.42
CA ALA A 90 -2.41 -7.91 -7.58
C ALA A 90 -3.48 -8.62 -8.42
N LYS A 91 -4.03 -7.94 -9.41
CA LYS A 91 -4.99 -8.56 -10.32
C LYS A 91 -4.36 -9.74 -11.06
N LYS A 92 -3.13 -9.59 -11.51
CA LYS A 92 -2.41 -10.67 -12.19
C LYS A 92 -2.13 -11.85 -11.28
N MET A 93 -2.02 -11.61 -9.97
CA MET A 93 -1.86 -12.67 -8.98
C MET A 93 -3.16 -13.43 -8.70
N GLY A 94 -4.27 -12.98 -9.24
CA GLY A 94 -5.55 -13.61 -9.00
C GLY A 94 -6.41 -12.93 -7.95
N MET A 95 -6.00 -11.76 -7.48
CA MET A 95 -6.81 -11.02 -6.52
C MET A 95 -7.95 -10.32 -7.25
N ASN A 96 -9.13 -10.32 -6.64
CA ASN A 96 -10.27 -9.62 -7.19
C ASN A 96 -10.81 -8.54 -6.24
N MET A 97 -10.32 -8.52 -5.00
CA MET A 97 -10.72 -7.50 -4.03
C MET A 97 -9.54 -7.22 -3.09
N LEU A 98 -9.21 -5.95 -2.92
CA LEU A 98 -8.17 -5.52 -2.00
C LEU A 98 -8.79 -4.59 -0.97
N VAL A 99 -8.42 -4.77 0.30
CA VAL A 99 -8.92 -3.96 1.40
C VAL A 99 -7.74 -3.37 2.15
N THR A 100 -7.84 -2.11 2.51
CA THR A 100 -6.85 -1.48 3.39
C THR A 100 -7.54 -0.55 4.36
N GLU A 101 -6.91 -0.32 5.52
CA GLU A 101 -7.41 0.60 6.53
C GLU A 101 -6.29 1.55 6.93
N PHE A 102 -6.66 2.78 7.24
CA PHE A 102 -5.69 3.81 7.63
C PHE A 102 -6.38 4.88 8.48
N ASP A 103 -5.57 5.62 9.24
CA ASP A 103 -6.09 6.69 10.10
C ASP A 103 -5.86 8.08 9.49
N ASP A 104 -4.84 8.23 8.65
CA ASP A 104 -4.47 9.54 8.11
C ASP A 104 -5.41 9.94 6.98
N PRO A 105 -6.16 11.06 7.12
CA PRO A 105 -7.08 11.50 6.06
C PRO A 105 -6.38 11.80 4.73
N ALA A 106 -5.09 12.12 4.75
CA ALA A 106 -4.36 12.37 3.50
C ALA A 106 -4.31 11.14 2.59
N ILE A 107 -4.34 9.95 3.18
CA ILE A 107 -4.34 8.70 2.41
C ILE A 107 -5.65 8.56 1.62
N SER A 108 -6.76 9.00 2.20
CA SER A 108 -8.04 9.00 1.50
C SER A 108 -7.96 9.80 0.19
N THR A 109 -7.34 10.97 0.24
CA THR A 109 -7.17 11.80 -0.95
C THR A 109 -6.37 11.07 -2.04
N LEU A 110 -5.34 10.32 -1.63
CA LEU A 110 -4.53 9.56 -2.58
C LEU A 110 -5.34 8.45 -3.24
N PHE A 111 -6.18 7.75 -2.48
CA PHE A 111 -7.02 6.71 -3.05
C PHE A 111 -8.12 7.30 -3.94
N HIS A 112 -8.63 8.48 -3.63
CA HIS A 112 -9.57 9.16 -4.52
C HIS A 112 -8.93 9.49 -5.86
N ALA A 113 -7.65 9.84 -5.88
CA ALA A 113 -6.94 10.07 -7.14
C ALA A 113 -6.88 8.80 -7.99
N ILE A 114 -6.72 7.65 -7.34
CA ILE A 114 -6.74 6.37 -8.04
C ILE A 114 -8.13 6.09 -8.63
N SER A 115 -9.19 6.41 -7.87
CA SER A 115 -10.55 6.15 -8.33
C SER A 115 -10.95 7.01 -9.52
N LYS A 116 -10.37 8.21 -9.63
CA LYS A 116 -10.67 9.11 -10.77
C LYS A 116 -10.08 8.61 -12.08
N LYS A 117 -8.90 7.99 -12.02
CA LYS A 117 -8.24 7.41 -13.19
C LYS A 117 -7.78 5.99 -12.83
N PRO A 118 -8.73 5.06 -12.77
CA PRO A 118 -8.37 3.70 -12.33
C PRO A 118 -7.45 3.04 -13.36
N PRO A 119 -6.51 2.20 -12.89
CA PRO A 119 -5.55 1.56 -13.78
C PRO A 119 -6.16 0.45 -14.63
N MET A 120 -7.40 0.05 -14.32
CA MET A 120 -8.08 -1.00 -15.08
C MET A 120 -9.55 -0.65 -15.26
N PRO A 121 -10.13 -0.98 -16.43
CA PRO A 121 -11.56 -0.74 -16.62
C PRO A 121 -12.41 -1.62 -15.70
N GLY A 122 -13.52 -1.08 -15.24
CA GLY A 122 -14.43 -1.83 -14.38
C GLY A 122 -14.02 -1.92 -12.92
N MET A 123 -12.93 -1.27 -12.54
CA MET A 123 -12.49 -1.27 -11.16
C MET A 123 -13.44 -0.47 -10.28
N GLY A 124 -13.88 -1.06 -9.16
CA GLY A 124 -14.74 -0.38 -8.20
C GLY A 124 -13.94 0.15 -7.02
N PHE A 125 -14.48 1.19 -6.39
CA PHE A 125 -13.85 1.83 -5.25
C PHE A 125 -14.94 2.19 -4.23
N LYS A 126 -14.75 1.79 -2.97
CA LYS A 126 -15.64 2.16 -1.88
C LYS A 126 -14.84 2.55 -0.66
N GLU A 127 -15.32 3.57 0.03
CA GLU A 127 -14.68 4.03 1.25
C GLU A 127 -15.69 3.99 2.39
N TYR A 128 -15.26 3.46 3.54
CA TYR A 128 -16.09 3.35 4.74
C TYR A 128 -15.42 4.07 5.88
N LYS A 129 -16.22 4.75 6.70
CA LYS A 129 -15.74 5.38 7.92
C LYS A 129 -15.80 4.36 9.05
N LEU A 130 -14.70 4.20 9.77
CA LEU A 130 -14.61 3.27 10.90
C LEU A 130 -15.04 3.94 12.18
N LYS A 131 -15.50 3.15 13.15
CA LYS A 131 -15.88 3.68 14.46
C LYS A 131 -14.70 4.32 15.18
N SER A 132 -13.50 3.86 14.91
CA SER A 132 -12.27 4.39 15.50
C SER A 132 -11.88 5.77 14.96
N GLY A 133 -12.55 6.23 13.90
CA GLY A 133 -12.20 7.47 13.21
C GLY A 133 -11.38 7.26 11.96
N GLY A 134 -10.89 6.06 11.71
CA GLY A 134 -10.14 5.74 10.52
C GLY A 134 -11.04 5.48 9.32
N ARG A 135 -10.43 5.03 8.25
CA ARG A 135 -11.11 4.73 6.99
C ARG A 135 -10.76 3.32 6.52
N ARG A 136 -11.71 2.69 5.86
CA ARG A 136 -11.47 1.42 5.14
C ARG A 136 -11.75 1.67 3.68
N ILE A 137 -10.79 1.31 2.84
CA ILE A 137 -10.94 1.38 1.38
C ILE A 137 -11.05 -0.02 0.85
N VAL A 138 -12.06 -0.26 0.00
CA VAL A 138 -12.24 -1.52 -0.69
C VAL A 138 -12.09 -1.28 -2.19
N LEU A 139 -11.13 -1.96 -2.79
CA LEU A 139 -10.89 -1.91 -4.23
C LEU A 139 -11.40 -3.20 -4.83
N ASN A 140 -12.40 -3.09 -5.70
CA ASN A 140 -12.90 -4.23 -6.43
C ASN A 140 -12.23 -4.25 -7.79
N LEU A 141 -11.43 -5.29 -8.04
CA LEU A 141 -10.60 -5.38 -9.25
C LEU A 141 -11.32 -6.07 -10.42
N GLY A 142 -12.55 -6.51 -10.17
CA GLY A 142 -13.27 -7.25 -11.17
C GLY A 142 -12.85 -8.72 -11.20
N LYS A 143 -13.44 -9.46 -12.07
CA LYS A 143 -13.15 -10.89 -12.20
C LYS A 143 -12.09 -11.17 -13.24
#